data_97086d1e0ab9edaa332126d1e1d56c5b
#
_entry.id   97086d1e0ab9edaa332126d1e1d56c5b
#
_cell.length_a   1.000
_cell.length_b   1.000
_cell.length_c   1.000
_cell.angle_alpha   90.00
_cell.angle_beta   90.00
_cell.angle_gamma   90.00
#
_symmetry.space_group_name_H-M   'P 1'
#
loop_
_entity.id
_entity.type
_entity.pdbx_description
1 polymer ?
#
loop_
_entity_poly.entity_id
_entity_poly.type
_entity_poly.pdbx_seq_one_letter_code
_entity_poly.pdbx_strand_id
1 'polypeptide(L)'
;MEDFQEQEYEFLRKLEEERIDRRRLLKRGLAAGAGLTIVSLPEAALAARARALATPPLRGKDMTLKELVKEAKREGKLNVIALPHDWANYGEIISTFKKKYGLAMDEQNPDGSSAQENQAVRSLKGDPRAPDVLDVGPSFAIAGANEGLYAKYFTTNFKKVPRAMRDNRGFWVGDYWGVVSFGVNTAVVQNVPKTWQDLLKPEYRNKVALNGSPLSSGSAVAGVYSAALANGGSLNDIGPGIEFFQKLKQAGNFIPVQATPQTIATGQTPITIDWDYLNLAYIKEFPSAKIKVQIPNGVYGAYYCQAINATAPHPFAARLWQEFLYSDQGQLLWLKGFAHPALFQDLVKRKAIPAALLKALPNPAAYAQVKFASVGQLNAARAKIASDWPTKVGA
;
A
#
# COMPACT_ATOMS: atom_id res chain seq x y z
N MET A 1 5.18 23.15 5.61
CA MET A 1 4.84 23.08 4.15
C MET A 1 6.01 23.51 3.28
N GLU A 2 6.75 24.57 3.63
CA GLU A 2 7.96 24.99 2.91
C GLU A 2 9.07 23.94 2.95
N ASP A 3 9.30 23.31 4.09
CA ASP A 3 10.40 22.34 4.29
C ASP A 3 10.22 21.04 3.45
N PHE A 4 8.97 20.61 3.20
CA PHE A 4 8.67 19.41 2.40
C PHE A 4 8.75 19.68 0.89
N GLN A 5 8.33 20.87 0.45
CA GLN A 5 8.49 21.30 -0.95
C GLN A 5 9.97 21.58 -1.27
N GLU A 6 10.73 22.09 -0.31
CA GLU A 6 12.16 22.35 -0.46
C GLU A 6 12.96 21.04 -0.56
N GLN A 7 12.64 20.01 0.22
CA GLN A 7 13.24 18.68 0.12
C GLN A 7 12.90 17.97 -1.19
N GLU A 8 11.67 18.10 -1.66
CA GLU A 8 11.24 17.56 -2.96
C GLU A 8 11.94 18.31 -4.11
N TYR A 9 12.07 19.62 -4.01
CA TYR A 9 12.78 20.45 -4.99
C TYR A 9 14.29 20.19 -5.01
N GLU A 10 14.92 19.99 -3.84
CA GLU A 10 16.32 19.60 -3.73
C GLU A 10 16.60 18.21 -4.32
N PHE A 11 15.69 17.25 -4.09
CA PHE A 11 15.80 15.91 -4.66
C PHE A 11 15.69 15.94 -6.19
N LEU A 12 14.72 16.68 -6.73
CA LEU A 12 14.55 16.86 -8.17
C LEU A 12 15.74 17.60 -8.80
N ARG A 13 16.28 18.61 -8.12
CA ARG A 13 17.47 19.33 -8.55
C ARG A 13 18.71 18.44 -8.61
N LYS A 14 18.93 17.59 -7.60
CA LYS A 14 20.03 16.61 -7.60
C LYS A 14 19.91 15.60 -8.75
N LEU A 15 18.71 15.14 -9.08
CA LEU A 15 18.49 14.27 -10.22
C LEU A 15 18.76 14.95 -11.56
N GLU A 16 18.44 16.24 -11.70
CA GLU A 16 18.77 17.02 -12.89
C GLU A 16 20.27 17.29 -13.01
N GLU A 17 20.95 17.63 -11.93
CA GLU A 17 22.40 17.85 -11.88
C GLU A 17 23.18 16.57 -12.26
N GLU A 18 22.78 15.39 -11.75
CA GLU A 18 23.36 14.10 -12.17
C GLU A 18 23.12 13.78 -13.66
N ARG A 19 21.98 14.19 -14.21
CA ARG A 19 21.64 14.00 -15.61
C ARG A 19 22.47 14.92 -16.54
N ILE A 20 22.77 16.13 -16.09
CA ILE A 20 23.61 17.11 -16.81
C ILE A 20 25.05 16.64 -16.78
N ASP A 21 25.54 16.11 -15.69
CA ASP A 21 26.93 15.67 -15.54
C ASP A 21 27.23 14.45 -16.43
N ARG A 22 26.28 13.50 -16.56
CA ARG A 22 26.39 12.35 -17.49
C ARG A 22 26.44 12.79 -18.96
N ARG A 23 25.66 13.82 -19.34
CA ARG A 23 25.71 14.37 -20.71
C ARG A 23 27.04 15.08 -20.98
N ARG A 24 27.65 15.72 -20.00
CA ARG A 24 28.98 16.35 -20.10
C ARG A 24 30.10 15.29 -20.18
N LEU A 25 30.00 14.20 -19.42
CA LEU A 25 30.93 13.06 -19.48
C LEU A 25 30.92 12.39 -20.86
N LEU A 26 29.74 12.15 -21.43
CA LEU A 26 29.59 11.57 -22.78
C LEU A 26 30.15 12.49 -23.87
N LYS A 27 29.98 13.82 -23.76
CA LYS A 27 30.58 14.79 -24.73
C LYS A 27 32.08 14.94 -24.59
N ARG A 28 32.66 14.72 -23.40
CA ARG A 28 34.13 14.76 -23.20
C ARG A 28 34.82 13.46 -23.61
N GLY A 29 34.13 12.32 -23.54
CA GLY A 29 34.64 10.99 -23.97
C GLY A 29 34.80 10.86 -25.50
N LEU A 30 34.11 11.70 -26.30
CA LEU A 30 34.17 11.65 -27.75
C LEU A 30 35.30 12.55 -28.33
N ALA A 31 36.01 13.34 -27.50
CA ALA A 31 37.05 14.26 -27.95
C ALA A 31 38.51 13.76 -27.69
N ALA A 32 38.67 12.61 -27.01
CA ALA A 32 39.99 11.99 -26.79
C ALA A 32 40.14 10.78 -27.70
N GLY A 33 40.67 10.98 -28.88
CA GLY A 33 41.09 9.92 -29.80
C GLY A 33 42.23 9.12 -29.17
N ALA A 34 41.92 7.99 -28.57
CA ALA A 34 42.86 6.94 -28.22
C ALA A 34 42.23 5.59 -28.64
N GLY A 35 42.94 4.87 -29.53
CA GLY A 35 42.50 3.63 -30.15
C GLY A 35 42.06 2.61 -29.15
N LEU A 36 40.74 2.43 -29.03
CA LEU A 36 40.13 1.28 -28.43
C LEU A 36 40.11 0.18 -29.50
N THR A 37 40.97 -0.80 -29.35
CA THR A 37 40.78 -2.10 -29.98
C THR A 37 39.40 -2.60 -29.60
N ILE A 38 38.48 -2.57 -30.57
CA ILE A 38 37.18 -3.22 -30.47
C ILE A 38 37.48 -4.71 -30.35
N VAL A 39 37.47 -5.23 -29.14
CA VAL A 39 37.35 -6.66 -28.93
C VAL A 39 35.93 -6.98 -29.41
N SER A 40 35.84 -7.47 -30.63
CA SER A 40 34.62 -8.03 -31.19
C SER A 40 34.19 -9.17 -30.28
N LEU A 41 33.22 -8.95 -29.42
CA LEU A 41 32.53 -10.04 -28.73
C LEU A 41 32.01 -10.99 -29.82
N PRO A 42 32.28 -12.30 -29.70
CA PRO A 42 31.82 -13.24 -30.72
C PRO A 42 30.32 -13.08 -30.93
N GLU A 43 29.89 -13.06 -32.20
CA GLU A 43 28.46 -12.96 -32.59
C GLU A 43 27.55 -13.94 -31.81
N ALA A 44 28.11 -15.07 -31.38
CA ALA A 44 27.45 -16.00 -30.47
C ALA A 44 27.09 -15.39 -29.09
N ALA A 45 27.84 -14.43 -28.55
CA ALA A 45 27.52 -13.78 -27.29
C ALA A 45 26.45 -12.67 -27.47
N LEU A 46 26.44 -11.99 -28.62
CA LEU A 46 25.34 -11.10 -29.00
C LEU A 46 24.09 -11.89 -29.40
N ALA A 47 24.22 -13.02 -30.08
CA ALA A 47 23.12 -13.91 -30.42
C ALA A 47 22.55 -14.65 -29.17
N ALA A 48 23.37 -14.93 -28.17
CA ALA A 48 22.89 -15.46 -26.88
C ALA A 48 22.11 -14.41 -26.07
N ARG A 49 22.43 -13.13 -26.22
CA ARG A 49 21.67 -12.02 -25.64
C ARG A 49 20.43 -11.65 -26.47
N ALA A 50 20.44 -11.93 -27.76
CA ALA A 50 19.33 -11.73 -28.70
C ALA A 50 18.46 -12.98 -28.88
N ARG A 51 18.65 -14.04 -28.10
CA ARG A 51 17.61 -15.07 -27.97
C ARG A 51 16.42 -14.39 -27.30
N ALA A 52 15.44 -14.07 -28.14
CA ALA A 52 14.25 -13.34 -27.79
C ALA A 52 13.78 -13.72 -26.38
N LEU A 53 13.86 -12.78 -25.45
CA LEU A 53 13.18 -12.91 -24.17
C LEU A 53 11.73 -13.27 -24.53
N ALA A 54 11.24 -14.38 -23.99
CA ALA A 54 9.86 -14.76 -24.21
C ALA A 54 8.99 -13.54 -23.92
N THR A 55 7.94 -13.31 -24.70
CA THR A 55 7.02 -12.21 -24.42
C THR A 55 6.32 -12.47 -23.09
N PRO A 56 6.34 -11.53 -22.12
CA PRO A 56 5.68 -11.75 -20.87
C PRO A 56 4.19 -12.05 -21.06
N PRO A 57 3.61 -13.06 -20.37
CA PRO A 57 2.23 -13.46 -20.58
C PRO A 57 1.27 -12.35 -20.18
N LEU A 58 0.16 -12.22 -20.92
CA LEU A 58 -0.94 -11.32 -20.58
C LEU A 58 -1.84 -11.91 -19.48
N ARG A 59 -1.91 -13.23 -19.38
CA ARG A 59 -2.76 -13.96 -18.43
C ARG A 59 -1.96 -15.07 -17.78
N GLY A 60 -2.21 -15.34 -16.50
CA GLY A 60 -1.55 -16.42 -15.78
C GLY A 60 -1.69 -17.79 -16.42
N LYS A 61 -2.77 -18.02 -17.17
CA LYS A 61 -3.00 -19.27 -17.91
C LYS A 61 -2.23 -19.37 -19.26
N ASP A 62 -1.70 -18.27 -19.77
CA ASP A 62 -1.00 -18.23 -21.06
C ASP A 62 0.44 -18.80 -20.96
N MET A 63 0.91 -19.02 -19.73
CA MET A 63 2.20 -19.63 -19.42
C MET A 63 2.06 -20.49 -18.17
N THR A 64 2.69 -21.66 -18.14
CA THR A 64 2.69 -22.48 -16.93
C THR A 64 3.50 -21.82 -15.82
N LEU A 65 3.14 -22.06 -14.56
CA LEU A 65 3.90 -21.52 -13.41
C LEU A 65 5.38 -21.94 -13.46
N LYS A 66 5.68 -23.16 -13.96
CA LYS A 66 7.05 -23.66 -14.10
C LYS A 66 7.84 -22.84 -15.13
N GLU A 67 7.23 -22.50 -16.25
CA GLU A 67 7.87 -21.64 -17.27
C GLU A 67 8.03 -20.21 -16.76
N LEU A 68 7.00 -19.64 -16.10
CA LEU A 68 7.08 -18.32 -15.49
C LEU A 68 8.22 -18.22 -14.47
N VAL A 69 8.36 -19.23 -13.60
CA VAL A 69 9.48 -19.32 -12.64
C VAL A 69 10.83 -19.40 -13.35
N LYS A 70 10.92 -20.17 -14.45
CA LYS A 70 12.14 -20.27 -15.24
C LYS A 70 12.57 -18.94 -15.83
N GLU A 71 11.64 -18.19 -16.43
CA GLU A 71 11.92 -16.88 -17.01
C GLU A 71 12.23 -15.82 -15.92
N ALA A 72 11.47 -15.80 -14.83
CA ALA A 72 11.75 -14.92 -13.68
C ALA A 72 13.14 -15.16 -13.07
N LYS A 73 13.57 -16.44 -12.99
CA LYS A 73 14.94 -16.78 -12.54
C LYS A 73 16.03 -16.30 -13.49
N ARG A 74 15.75 -16.15 -14.78
CA ARG A 74 16.69 -15.55 -15.74
C ARG A 74 16.85 -14.04 -15.52
N GLU A 75 15.78 -13.37 -15.06
CA GLU A 75 15.82 -11.97 -14.65
C GLU A 75 16.55 -11.78 -13.33
N GLY A 76 16.49 -12.78 -12.43
CA GLY A 76 17.30 -12.91 -11.23
C GLY A 76 16.81 -12.13 -10.03
N LYS A 77 16.00 -11.07 -10.21
CA LYS A 77 15.52 -10.23 -9.14
C LYS A 77 14.13 -9.63 -9.42
N LEU A 78 13.57 -9.02 -8.37
CA LEU A 78 12.35 -8.19 -8.42
C LEU A 78 12.62 -6.89 -7.68
N ASN A 79 12.30 -5.75 -8.28
CA ASN A 79 12.32 -4.45 -7.62
C ASN A 79 10.92 -4.13 -7.09
N VAL A 80 10.81 -3.97 -5.79
CA VAL A 80 9.56 -3.56 -5.11
C VAL A 80 9.73 -2.19 -4.47
N ILE A 81 8.63 -1.49 -4.25
CA ILE A 81 8.63 -0.17 -3.63
C ILE A 81 7.47 -0.07 -2.63
N ALA A 82 7.65 0.67 -1.55
CA ALA A 82 6.63 0.98 -0.55
C ALA A 82 6.00 -0.26 0.11
N LEU A 83 6.80 -1.28 0.43
CA LEU A 83 6.36 -2.49 1.12
C LEU A 83 7.05 -2.62 2.48
N PRO A 84 6.64 -1.87 3.52
CA PRO A 84 7.25 -1.97 4.85
C PRO A 84 6.94 -3.33 5.49
N HIS A 85 7.92 -3.90 6.17
CA HIS A 85 7.84 -5.28 6.69
C HIS A 85 6.75 -5.47 7.75
N ASP A 86 6.45 -4.43 8.51
CA ASP A 86 5.43 -4.38 9.57
C ASP A 86 4.01 -4.07 9.06
N TRP A 87 3.87 -3.74 7.77
CA TRP A 87 2.57 -3.47 7.15
C TRP A 87 1.98 -4.75 6.56
N ALA A 88 0.78 -5.15 7.02
CA ALA A 88 -0.01 -6.26 6.49
C ALA A 88 0.80 -7.56 6.23
N ASN A 89 1.83 -7.83 7.05
CA ASN A 89 2.71 -9.00 6.97
C ASN A 89 3.64 -9.04 5.75
N TYR A 90 3.97 -7.89 5.12
CA TYR A 90 4.88 -7.88 3.96
C TYR A 90 6.24 -8.53 4.25
N GLY A 91 6.77 -8.41 5.46
CA GLY A 91 8.04 -9.05 5.83
C GLY A 91 8.03 -10.57 5.62
N GLU A 92 6.96 -11.26 6.03
CA GLU A 92 6.83 -12.70 5.81
C GLU A 92 6.47 -13.04 4.35
N ILE A 93 5.65 -12.21 3.70
CA ILE A 93 5.29 -12.36 2.28
C ILE A 93 6.55 -12.30 1.42
N ILE A 94 7.40 -11.27 1.60
CA ILE A 94 8.66 -11.06 0.89
C ILE A 94 9.63 -12.22 1.17
N SER A 95 9.83 -12.57 2.44
CA SER A 95 10.74 -13.65 2.81
C SER A 95 10.30 -15.00 2.26
N THR A 96 8.99 -15.27 2.25
CA THR A 96 8.42 -16.50 1.69
C THR A 96 8.61 -16.54 0.17
N PHE A 97 8.37 -15.44 -0.54
CA PHE A 97 8.61 -15.35 -1.98
C PHE A 97 10.07 -15.59 -2.33
N LYS A 98 10.99 -14.88 -1.66
CA LYS A 98 12.46 -15.05 -1.82
C LYS A 98 12.87 -16.50 -1.63
N LYS A 99 12.44 -17.12 -0.53
CA LYS A 99 12.75 -18.51 -0.21
C LYS A 99 12.19 -19.50 -1.23
N LYS A 100 10.94 -19.28 -1.67
CA LYS A 100 10.22 -20.19 -2.57
C LYS A 100 10.81 -20.20 -3.98
N TYR A 101 11.17 -19.03 -4.50
CA TYR A 101 11.57 -18.90 -5.89
C TYR A 101 13.06 -18.65 -6.10
N GLY A 102 13.81 -18.32 -5.04
CA GLY A 102 15.24 -18.07 -5.13
C GLY A 102 15.59 -16.80 -5.90
N LEU A 103 14.69 -15.78 -5.85
CA LEU A 103 14.90 -14.48 -6.47
C LEU A 103 15.43 -13.49 -5.43
N ALA A 104 16.35 -12.62 -5.85
CA ALA A 104 16.68 -11.43 -5.07
C ALA A 104 15.50 -10.42 -5.11
N MET A 105 15.36 -9.62 -4.08
CA MET A 105 14.41 -8.51 -4.07
C MET A 105 15.16 -7.23 -3.69
N ASP A 106 14.93 -6.18 -4.47
CA ASP A 106 15.36 -4.81 -4.17
C ASP A 106 14.18 -4.06 -3.58
N GLU A 107 14.24 -3.78 -2.28
CA GLU A 107 13.16 -3.22 -1.48
C GLU A 107 13.39 -1.72 -1.32
N GLN A 108 12.73 -0.91 -2.16
CA GLN A 108 12.96 0.53 -2.27
C GLN A 108 11.93 1.30 -1.47
N ASN A 109 12.36 2.41 -0.81
CA ASN A 109 11.50 3.36 -0.13
C ASN A 109 10.32 2.71 0.59
N PRO A 110 10.56 1.88 1.62
CA PRO A 110 9.51 1.08 2.25
C PRO A 110 8.34 1.94 2.78
N ASP A 111 8.61 3.14 3.27
CA ASP A 111 7.60 4.07 3.78
C ASP A 111 7.01 4.99 2.70
N GLY A 112 7.22 4.67 1.42
CA GLY A 112 6.75 5.45 0.29
C GLY A 112 5.22 5.53 0.21
N SER A 113 4.71 6.68 -0.22
CA SER A 113 3.29 6.85 -0.51
C SER A 113 2.93 6.37 -1.92
N SER A 114 1.65 6.06 -2.16
CA SER A 114 1.17 5.68 -3.50
C SER A 114 1.46 6.74 -4.58
N ALA A 115 1.56 8.01 -4.22
CA ALA A 115 1.98 9.08 -5.12
C ALA A 115 3.46 8.92 -5.52
N GLN A 116 4.32 8.62 -4.55
CA GLN A 116 5.76 8.39 -4.77
C GLN A 116 6.01 7.12 -5.58
N GLU A 117 5.22 6.08 -5.40
CA GLU A 117 5.28 4.87 -6.22
C GLU A 117 5.00 5.17 -7.70
N ASN A 118 3.89 5.87 -8.00
CA ASN A 118 3.58 6.30 -9.36
C ASN A 118 4.64 7.25 -9.92
N GLN A 119 5.18 8.14 -9.09
CA GLN A 119 6.26 9.04 -9.49
C GLN A 119 7.56 8.28 -9.82
N ALA A 120 7.89 7.24 -9.04
CA ALA A 120 9.06 6.40 -9.33
C ALA A 120 8.95 5.73 -10.71
N VAL A 121 7.76 5.20 -11.06
CA VAL A 121 7.52 4.62 -12.40
C VAL A 121 7.72 5.65 -13.51
N ARG A 122 7.25 6.90 -13.33
CA ARG A 122 7.42 7.97 -14.32
C ARG A 122 8.88 8.33 -14.48
N SER A 123 9.55 8.62 -13.35
CA SER A 123 10.91 9.17 -13.33
C SER A 123 11.97 8.17 -13.76
N LEU A 124 11.76 6.87 -13.46
CA LEU A 124 12.69 5.78 -13.72
C LEU A 124 12.32 4.97 -14.97
N LYS A 125 11.47 5.49 -15.85
CA LYS A 125 11.08 4.79 -17.08
C LYS A 125 12.31 4.36 -17.91
N GLY A 126 12.47 3.04 -18.08
CA GLY A 126 13.61 2.46 -18.80
C GLY A 126 14.91 2.35 -17.98
N ASP A 127 14.91 2.74 -16.72
CA ASP A 127 16.02 2.53 -15.77
C ASP A 127 15.90 1.11 -15.16
N PRO A 128 16.99 0.35 -15.04
CA PRO A 128 16.98 -0.96 -14.42
C PRO A 128 16.65 -0.93 -12.91
N ARG A 129 16.64 0.24 -12.28
CA ARG A 129 16.23 0.46 -10.89
C ARG A 129 14.74 0.76 -10.75
N ALA A 130 14.01 0.94 -11.88
CA ALA A 130 12.58 1.21 -11.79
C ALA A 130 11.87 0.10 -10.98
N PRO A 131 10.85 0.43 -10.18
CA PRO A 131 10.05 -0.60 -9.52
C PRO A 131 9.34 -1.47 -10.56
N ASP A 132 9.32 -2.77 -10.35
CA ASP A 132 8.58 -3.73 -11.19
C ASP A 132 7.10 -3.77 -10.82
N VAL A 133 6.80 -3.67 -9.54
CA VAL A 133 5.46 -3.79 -8.97
C VAL A 133 5.19 -2.68 -7.96
N LEU A 134 3.90 -2.36 -7.78
CA LEU A 134 3.40 -1.31 -6.91
C LEU A 134 2.25 -1.85 -6.06
N ASP A 135 2.08 -1.27 -4.86
CA ASP A 135 0.94 -1.52 -3.95
C ASP A 135 0.25 -0.21 -3.59
N VAL A 136 -0.61 0.26 -4.45
CA VAL A 136 -1.18 1.61 -4.39
C VAL A 136 -2.63 1.63 -3.97
N GLY A 137 -3.04 2.71 -3.30
CA GLY A 137 -4.46 2.95 -3.03
C GLY A 137 -5.29 3.10 -4.33
N PRO A 138 -6.61 2.79 -4.30
CA PRO A 138 -7.44 2.67 -5.51
C PRO A 138 -7.46 3.91 -6.39
N SER A 139 -7.44 5.12 -5.82
CA SER A 139 -7.40 6.37 -6.60
C SER A 139 -6.11 6.49 -7.42
N PHE A 140 -4.98 6.09 -6.83
CA PHE A 140 -3.67 6.08 -7.50
C PHE A 140 -3.57 4.96 -8.53
N ALA A 141 -4.17 3.78 -8.25
CA ALA A 141 -4.26 2.68 -9.19
C ALA A 141 -4.99 3.09 -10.47
N ILE A 142 -6.11 3.80 -10.35
CA ILE A 142 -6.89 4.28 -11.49
C ILE A 142 -6.15 5.40 -12.23
N ALA A 143 -5.55 6.36 -11.52
CA ALA A 143 -4.76 7.42 -12.13
C ALA A 143 -3.60 6.83 -12.94
N GLY A 144 -2.78 5.96 -12.32
CA GLY A 144 -1.67 5.31 -12.99
C GLY A 144 -2.07 4.47 -14.21
N ALA A 145 -3.21 3.74 -14.12
CA ALA A 145 -3.75 3.00 -15.24
C ALA A 145 -4.17 3.92 -16.41
N ASN A 146 -4.78 5.06 -16.11
CA ASN A 146 -5.22 6.03 -17.13
C ASN A 146 -4.03 6.78 -17.77
N GLU A 147 -2.96 6.98 -17.02
CA GLU A 147 -1.70 7.55 -17.52
C GLU A 147 -0.85 6.54 -18.31
N GLY A 148 -1.23 5.25 -18.34
CA GLY A 148 -0.46 4.21 -19.02
C GLY A 148 0.79 3.74 -18.28
N LEU A 149 0.85 3.96 -16.96
CA LEU A 149 1.98 3.55 -16.12
C LEU A 149 2.04 2.04 -15.90
N TYR A 150 0.93 1.30 -16.12
CA TYR A 150 0.82 -0.10 -15.76
C TYR A 150 0.68 -1.02 -16.95
N ALA A 151 1.31 -2.20 -16.85
CA ALA A 151 1.11 -3.31 -17.76
C ALA A 151 -0.21 -4.03 -17.46
N LYS A 152 -0.85 -4.54 -18.51
CA LYS A 152 -2.00 -5.42 -18.33
C LYS A 152 -1.55 -6.81 -17.90
N TYR A 153 -2.19 -7.31 -16.84
CA TYR A 153 -2.03 -8.70 -16.42
C TYR A 153 -3.28 -9.22 -15.72
N PHE A 154 -3.69 -10.42 -16.09
CA PHE A 154 -4.81 -11.11 -15.46
C PHE A 154 -4.29 -12.36 -14.77
N THR A 155 -4.14 -12.29 -13.44
CA THR A 155 -3.70 -13.42 -12.63
C THR A 155 -4.60 -14.64 -12.84
N THR A 156 -4.10 -15.83 -12.54
CA THR A 156 -4.90 -17.08 -12.62
C THR A 156 -6.22 -16.97 -11.84
N ASN A 157 -6.18 -16.32 -10.70
CA ASN A 157 -7.34 -16.13 -9.81
C ASN A 157 -8.07 -14.79 -10.00
N PHE A 158 -7.73 -13.99 -11.00
CA PHE A 158 -8.27 -12.65 -11.24
C PHE A 158 -9.80 -12.55 -11.13
N LYS A 159 -10.52 -13.50 -11.72
CA LYS A 159 -11.99 -13.50 -11.71
C LYS A 159 -12.61 -13.80 -10.35
N LYS A 160 -11.86 -14.37 -9.41
CA LYS A 160 -12.30 -14.65 -8.04
C LYS A 160 -12.22 -13.40 -7.14
N VAL A 161 -11.40 -12.41 -7.50
CA VAL A 161 -11.36 -11.11 -6.82
C VAL A 161 -12.70 -10.39 -7.09
N PRO A 162 -13.35 -9.80 -6.07
CA PRO A 162 -14.58 -9.05 -6.26
C PRO A 162 -14.47 -7.98 -7.36
N ARG A 163 -15.53 -7.83 -8.15
CA ARG A 163 -15.51 -6.91 -9.31
C ARG A 163 -15.19 -5.46 -8.91
N ALA A 164 -15.62 -5.04 -7.74
CA ALA A 164 -15.35 -3.70 -7.21
C ALA A 164 -13.86 -3.48 -6.84
N MET A 165 -13.10 -4.57 -6.68
CA MET A 165 -11.70 -4.53 -6.27
C MET A 165 -10.74 -4.90 -7.43
N ARG A 166 -11.13 -4.70 -8.69
CA ARG A 166 -10.26 -4.98 -9.84
C ARG A 166 -10.58 -4.11 -11.04
N ASP A 167 -9.58 -3.78 -11.82
CA ASP A 167 -9.78 -3.18 -13.15
C ASP A 167 -10.09 -4.27 -14.18
N ASN A 168 -11.27 -4.24 -14.76
CA ASN A 168 -11.65 -5.23 -15.80
C ASN A 168 -10.75 -5.15 -17.05
N ARG A 169 -9.98 -4.08 -17.23
CA ARG A 169 -8.97 -3.93 -18.29
C ARG A 169 -7.66 -4.67 -17.95
N GLY A 170 -7.47 -5.07 -16.68
CA GLY A 170 -6.32 -5.82 -16.19
C GLY A 170 -5.10 -4.99 -15.77
N PHE A 171 -5.23 -3.68 -15.56
CA PHE A 171 -4.10 -2.83 -15.16
C PHE A 171 -3.76 -2.93 -13.67
N TRP A 172 -4.74 -3.24 -12.81
CA TRP A 172 -4.55 -3.43 -11.39
C TRP A 172 -5.56 -4.42 -10.82
N VAL A 173 -5.27 -4.95 -9.66
CA VAL A 173 -6.13 -5.88 -8.93
C VAL A 173 -5.98 -5.65 -7.43
N GLY A 174 -7.09 -5.56 -6.68
CA GLY A 174 -7.07 -5.44 -5.23
C GLY A 174 -6.48 -6.70 -4.59
N ASP A 175 -5.72 -6.53 -3.52
CA ASP A 175 -4.95 -7.60 -2.89
C ASP A 175 -5.42 -7.93 -1.47
N TYR A 176 -5.59 -6.95 -0.61
CA TYR A 176 -6.13 -7.09 0.74
C TYR A 176 -6.93 -5.85 1.13
N TRP A 177 -7.73 -5.97 2.19
CA TRP A 177 -8.53 -4.89 2.74
C TRP A 177 -8.60 -4.98 4.26
N GLY A 178 -8.93 -3.87 4.89
CA GLY A 178 -9.21 -3.74 6.30
C GLY A 178 -10.29 -2.70 6.56
N VAL A 179 -10.65 -2.54 7.83
CA VAL A 179 -11.60 -1.52 8.28
C VAL A 179 -10.96 -0.59 9.30
N VAL A 180 -11.52 0.60 9.44
CA VAL A 180 -11.09 1.54 10.47
C VAL A 180 -11.43 1.00 11.85
N SER A 181 -10.46 1.08 12.75
CA SER A 181 -10.59 0.65 14.15
C SER A 181 -9.93 1.64 15.10
N PHE A 182 -10.24 1.50 16.38
CA PHE A 182 -9.51 2.14 17.48
C PHE A 182 -8.51 1.13 18.06
N GLY A 183 -7.22 1.41 17.95
CA GLY A 183 -6.16 0.74 18.68
C GLY A 183 -5.94 1.46 20.02
N VAL A 184 -6.13 0.77 21.13
CA VAL A 184 -6.14 1.39 22.45
C VAL A 184 -5.06 0.78 23.34
N ASN A 185 -4.08 1.57 23.72
CA ASN A 185 -3.08 1.22 24.73
C ASN A 185 -3.72 1.23 26.14
N THR A 186 -4.13 0.04 26.62
CA THR A 186 -4.84 -0.06 27.92
C THR A 186 -3.90 -0.01 29.12
N ALA A 187 -2.61 0.09 28.95
CA ALA A 187 -1.70 0.48 30.02
C ALA A 187 -1.84 1.97 30.39
N VAL A 188 -2.33 2.81 29.46
CA VAL A 188 -2.52 4.26 29.62
C VAL A 188 -4.00 4.63 29.68
N VAL A 189 -4.86 3.96 28.92
CA VAL A 189 -6.30 4.23 28.80
C VAL A 189 -7.10 3.14 29.50
N GLN A 190 -7.74 3.46 30.61
CA GLN A 190 -8.49 2.47 31.42
C GLN A 190 -9.77 2.01 30.73
N ASN A 191 -10.55 2.94 30.15
CA ASN A 191 -11.81 2.67 29.48
C ASN A 191 -11.60 2.64 27.96
N VAL A 192 -11.90 1.52 27.32
CA VAL A 192 -11.83 1.38 25.86
C VAL A 192 -13.06 2.03 25.25
N PRO A 193 -12.92 3.07 24.40
CA PRO A 193 -14.04 3.69 23.69
C PRO A 193 -14.66 2.68 22.73
N LYS A 194 -15.99 2.58 22.72
CA LYS A 194 -16.73 1.63 21.86
C LYS A 194 -17.31 2.29 20.62
N THR A 195 -17.61 3.58 20.72
CA THR A 195 -18.24 4.37 19.66
C THR A 195 -17.42 5.64 19.39
N TRP A 196 -17.67 6.28 18.26
CA TRP A 196 -17.09 7.58 17.95
C TRP A 196 -17.45 8.64 18.99
N GLN A 197 -18.70 8.62 19.50
CA GLN A 197 -19.16 9.56 20.52
C GLN A 197 -18.43 9.41 21.85
N ASP A 198 -17.99 8.19 22.19
CA ASP A 198 -17.19 7.98 23.37
C ASP A 198 -15.91 8.80 23.35
N LEU A 199 -15.26 8.95 22.19
CA LEU A 199 -14.02 9.72 22.02
C LEU A 199 -14.15 11.21 22.44
N LEU A 200 -15.36 11.75 22.51
CA LEU A 200 -15.63 13.12 22.96
C LEU A 200 -15.62 13.26 24.50
N LYS A 201 -15.60 12.16 25.25
CA LYS A 201 -15.60 12.21 26.73
C LYS A 201 -14.32 12.86 27.27
N PRO A 202 -14.39 13.60 28.39
CA PRO A 202 -13.23 14.29 28.97
C PRO A 202 -12.07 13.38 29.34
N GLU A 203 -12.31 12.09 29.64
CA GLU A 203 -11.30 11.10 29.98
C GLU A 203 -10.30 10.82 28.86
N TYR A 204 -10.65 11.15 27.59
CA TYR A 204 -9.79 10.99 26.41
C TYR A 204 -9.02 12.26 26.01
N ARG A 205 -8.95 13.25 26.90
CA ARG A 205 -8.19 14.47 26.66
C ARG A 205 -6.73 14.15 26.31
N ASN A 206 -6.25 14.73 25.19
CA ASN A 206 -4.91 14.49 24.64
C ASN A 206 -4.58 12.99 24.43
N LYS A 207 -5.51 12.21 23.85
CA LYS A 207 -5.31 10.76 23.69
C LYS A 207 -5.60 10.21 22.31
N VAL A 208 -6.31 10.95 21.44
CA VAL A 208 -6.80 10.44 20.15
C VAL A 208 -5.98 10.98 19.01
N ALA A 209 -5.43 10.13 18.18
CA ALA A 209 -4.65 10.48 16.99
C ALA A 209 -5.05 9.69 15.74
N LEU A 210 -4.81 10.29 14.58
CA LEU A 210 -4.89 9.64 13.27
C LEU A 210 -3.52 9.13 12.82
N ASN A 211 -3.50 8.16 11.93
CA ASN A 211 -2.29 7.75 11.21
C ASN A 211 -2.01 8.76 10.08
N GLY A 212 -1.44 9.90 10.45
CA GLY A 212 -1.09 11.00 9.57
C GLY A 212 -2.17 12.06 9.40
N SER A 213 -1.87 13.05 8.55
CA SER A 213 -2.81 14.09 8.17
C SER A 213 -3.75 13.59 7.06
N PRO A 214 -5.07 13.85 7.13
CA PRO A 214 -5.98 13.46 6.05
C PRO A 214 -5.76 14.28 4.76
N LEU A 215 -4.92 15.30 4.80
CA LEU A 215 -4.48 16.01 3.59
C LEU A 215 -3.50 15.18 2.75
N SER A 216 -2.78 14.22 3.35
CA SER A 216 -1.73 13.42 2.71
C SER A 216 -1.87 11.91 2.93
N SER A 217 -2.46 11.47 4.04
CA SER A 217 -2.59 10.05 4.43
C SER A 217 -3.94 9.45 4.02
N GLY A 218 -3.91 8.33 3.29
CA GLY A 218 -5.10 7.55 2.95
C GLY A 218 -5.78 6.93 4.18
N SER A 219 -5.00 6.46 5.16
CA SER A 219 -5.50 5.92 6.42
C SER A 219 -6.24 6.99 7.23
N ALA A 220 -5.71 8.21 7.28
CA ALA A 220 -6.36 9.31 7.97
C ALA A 220 -7.67 9.73 7.26
N VAL A 221 -7.71 9.76 5.92
CA VAL A 221 -8.97 9.96 5.16
C VAL A 221 -10.00 8.89 5.51
N ALA A 222 -9.58 7.64 5.64
CA ALA A 222 -10.46 6.56 6.04
C ALA A 222 -11.03 6.76 7.46
N GLY A 223 -10.23 7.23 8.40
CA GLY A 223 -10.67 7.63 9.74
C GLY A 223 -11.77 8.70 9.68
N VAL A 224 -11.60 9.73 8.84
CA VAL A 224 -12.61 10.78 8.65
C VAL A 224 -13.89 10.21 8.01
N TYR A 225 -13.78 9.28 7.05
CA TYR A 225 -14.94 8.60 6.48
C TYR A 225 -15.71 7.76 7.50
N SER A 226 -15.01 6.99 8.32
CA SER A 226 -15.65 6.19 9.36
C SER A 226 -16.37 7.08 10.39
N ALA A 227 -15.75 8.19 10.78
CA ALA A 227 -16.40 9.21 11.60
C ALA A 227 -17.64 9.79 10.92
N ALA A 228 -17.58 10.09 9.61
CA ALA A 228 -18.73 10.60 8.86
C ALA A 228 -19.90 9.62 8.88
N LEU A 229 -19.64 8.34 8.52
CA LEU A 229 -20.66 7.31 8.51
C LEU A 229 -21.33 7.10 9.88
N ALA A 230 -20.56 7.29 10.97
CA ALA A 230 -21.07 7.18 12.34
C ALA A 230 -21.87 8.40 12.80
N ASN A 231 -21.73 9.55 12.13
CA ASN A 231 -22.32 10.84 12.51
C ASN A 231 -23.33 11.36 11.48
N GLY A 232 -24.01 10.48 10.76
CA GLY A 232 -25.09 10.83 9.83
C GLY A 232 -24.64 11.22 8.42
N GLY A 233 -23.33 11.12 8.13
CA GLY A 233 -22.77 11.27 6.80
C GLY A 233 -22.96 10.02 5.93
N SER A 234 -22.36 10.06 4.75
CA SER A 234 -22.43 8.95 3.79
C SER A 234 -21.14 8.87 2.96
N LEU A 235 -21.05 7.88 2.06
CA LEU A 235 -19.94 7.83 1.09
C LEU A 235 -19.89 9.04 0.15
N ASN A 236 -21.00 9.77 0.01
CA ASN A 236 -21.07 11.00 -0.79
C ASN A 236 -20.93 12.27 0.06
N ASP A 237 -20.94 12.16 1.39
CA ASP A 237 -20.82 13.29 2.30
C ASP A 237 -19.90 12.96 3.48
N ILE A 238 -18.67 13.44 3.39
CA ILE A 238 -17.65 13.32 4.45
C ILE A 238 -17.73 14.48 5.46
N GLY A 239 -18.56 15.50 5.23
CA GLY A 239 -18.68 16.69 6.07
C GLY A 239 -18.87 16.40 7.55
N PRO A 240 -19.85 15.54 7.94
CA PRO A 240 -20.05 15.16 9.34
C PRO A 240 -18.83 14.55 10.03
N GLY A 241 -17.93 13.90 9.28
CA GLY A 241 -16.66 13.39 9.79
C GLY A 241 -15.68 14.52 10.13
N ILE A 242 -15.56 15.52 9.26
CA ILE A 242 -14.73 16.71 9.51
C ILE A 242 -15.25 17.47 10.72
N GLU A 243 -16.57 17.64 10.83
CA GLU A 243 -17.23 18.29 11.98
C GLU A 243 -17.00 17.50 13.28
N PHE A 244 -16.99 16.16 13.22
CA PHE A 244 -16.66 15.35 14.38
C PHE A 244 -15.22 15.62 14.86
N PHE A 245 -14.24 15.66 13.96
CA PHE A 245 -12.86 15.97 14.33
C PHE A 245 -12.69 17.42 14.83
N GLN A 246 -13.48 18.36 14.31
CA GLN A 246 -13.54 19.71 14.87
C GLN A 246 -14.00 19.70 16.34
N LYS A 247 -15.08 18.96 16.66
CA LYS A 247 -15.57 18.78 18.03
C LYS A 247 -14.52 18.10 18.91
N LEU A 248 -13.84 17.07 18.39
CA LEU A 248 -12.80 16.33 19.09
C LEU A 248 -11.60 17.23 19.44
N LYS A 249 -11.22 18.14 18.53
CA LYS A 249 -10.21 19.15 18.76
C LYS A 249 -10.66 20.17 19.82
N GLN A 250 -11.88 20.67 19.72
CA GLN A 250 -12.46 21.62 20.67
C GLN A 250 -12.55 21.05 22.08
N ALA A 251 -12.83 19.74 22.21
CA ALA A 251 -12.80 19.02 23.48
C ALA A 251 -11.36 18.83 24.03
N GLY A 252 -10.34 19.12 23.23
CA GLY A 252 -8.93 18.89 23.57
C GLY A 252 -8.52 17.42 23.56
N ASN A 253 -9.29 16.56 22.91
CA ASN A 253 -9.06 15.11 22.86
C ASN A 253 -8.19 14.69 21.66
N PHE A 254 -8.21 15.46 20.56
CA PHE A 254 -7.43 15.19 19.35
C PHE A 254 -6.00 15.69 19.50
N ILE A 255 -5.05 14.81 19.16
CA ILE A 255 -3.62 15.12 19.11
C ILE A 255 -3.22 15.23 17.63
N PRO A 256 -2.70 16.39 17.16
CA PRO A 256 -2.24 16.56 15.78
C PRO A 256 -0.84 15.97 15.58
N VAL A 257 -0.63 14.75 16.06
CA VAL A 257 0.61 13.97 15.92
C VAL A 257 0.26 12.70 15.17
N GLN A 258 1.09 12.33 14.21
CA GLN A 258 0.91 11.07 13.49
C GLN A 258 1.03 9.90 14.46
N ALA A 259 -0.01 9.07 14.52
CA ALA A 259 0.06 7.81 15.21
C ALA A 259 0.98 6.84 14.46
N THR A 260 1.93 6.26 15.16
CA THR A 260 2.87 5.27 14.66
C THR A 260 2.92 4.08 15.62
N PRO A 261 3.47 2.91 15.22
CA PRO A 261 3.67 1.79 16.14
C PRO A 261 4.35 2.21 17.45
N GLN A 262 5.39 3.04 17.34
CA GLN A 262 6.16 3.51 18.51
C GLN A 262 5.35 4.46 19.40
N THR A 263 4.56 5.38 18.82
CA THR A 263 3.81 6.36 19.63
C THR A 263 2.63 5.72 20.36
N ILE A 264 1.99 4.69 19.79
CA ILE A 264 0.98 3.91 20.53
C ILE A 264 1.62 3.07 21.63
N ALA A 265 2.78 2.44 21.37
CA ALA A 265 3.48 1.61 22.34
C ALA A 265 3.93 2.42 23.56
N THR A 266 4.48 3.61 23.35
CA THR A 266 4.93 4.53 24.43
C THR A 266 3.80 5.26 25.13
N GLY A 267 2.58 5.23 24.59
CA GLY A 267 1.43 5.97 25.12
C GLY A 267 1.40 7.46 24.75
N GLN A 268 2.20 7.89 23.77
CA GLN A 268 2.14 9.25 23.22
C GLN A 268 0.83 9.48 22.45
N THR A 269 0.40 8.47 21.65
CA THR A 269 -0.89 8.45 20.97
C THR A 269 -1.69 7.23 21.41
N PRO A 270 -2.20 7.18 22.64
CA PRO A 270 -2.69 5.95 23.25
C PRO A 270 -4.01 5.44 22.68
N ILE A 271 -4.73 6.25 21.90
CA ILE A 271 -5.87 5.83 21.08
C ILE A 271 -5.56 6.20 19.63
N THR A 272 -5.32 5.19 18.83
CA THR A 272 -4.96 5.33 17.41
C THR A 272 -6.16 4.95 16.53
N ILE A 273 -6.58 5.86 15.66
CA ILE A 273 -7.58 5.58 14.63
C ILE A 273 -6.84 5.16 13.37
N ASP A 274 -6.87 3.84 13.08
CA ASP A 274 -6.13 3.24 11.98
C ASP A 274 -6.80 1.92 11.53
N TRP A 275 -6.18 1.24 10.58
CA TRP A 275 -6.63 -0.05 10.09
C TRP A 275 -6.63 -1.12 11.20
N ASP A 276 -7.64 -1.96 11.21
CA ASP A 276 -7.79 -3.04 12.18
C ASP A 276 -6.63 -4.03 12.14
N TYR A 277 -6.12 -4.37 10.97
CA TYR A 277 -4.99 -5.29 10.84
C TYR A 277 -3.70 -4.75 11.44
N LEU A 278 -3.44 -3.43 11.38
CA LEU A 278 -2.29 -2.80 12.03
C LEU A 278 -2.47 -2.84 13.55
N ASN A 279 -3.61 -2.36 14.04
CA ASN A 279 -3.89 -2.35 15.47
C ASN A 279 -3.89 -3.76 16.08
N LEU A 280 -4.31 -4.79 15.33
CA LEU A 280 -4.24 -6.20 15.74
C LEU A 280 -2.80 -6.72 15.78
N ALA A 281 -1.94 -6.32 14.82
CA ALA A 281 -0.53 -6.68 14.82
C ALA A 281 0.18 -6.15 16.07
N TYR A 282 -0.11 -4.92 16.50
CA TYR A 282 0.47 -4.29 17.68
C TYR A 282 0.21 -5.02 18.99
N ILE A 283 -0.85 -5.86 19.08
CA ILE A 283 -1.08 -6.72 20.26
C ILE A 283 0.11 -7.63 20.53
N LYS A 284 0.72 -8.18 19.47
CA LYS A 284 1.88 -9.08 19.58
C LYS A 284 3.21 -8.32 19.63
N GLU A 285 3.27 -7.23 18.92
CA GLU A 285 4.49 -6.43 18.80
C GLU A 285 4.80 -5.67 20.08
N PHE A 286 3.75 -5.16 20.76
CA PHE A 286 3.88 -4.36 21.98
C PHE A 286 3.09 -4.94 23.16
N PRO A 287 3.46 -6.11 23.70
CA PRO A 287 2.70 -6.78 24.77
C PRO A 287 2.53 -5.92 26.04
N SER A 288 3.50 -5.06 26.36
CA SER A 288 3.45 -4.15 27.50
C SER A 288 2.36 -3.07 27.40
N ALA A 289 2.01 -2.65 26.18
CA ALA A 289 0.95 -1.68 25.94
C ALA A 289 -0.45 -2.27 26.11
N LYS A 290 -0.58 -3.61 26.16
CA LYS A 290 -1.86 -4.32 26.33
C LYS A 290 -2.92 -3.81 25.35
N ILE A 291 -2.55 -3.68 24.07
CA ILE A 291 -3.41 -3.11 23.04
C ILE A 291 -4.73 -3.87 22.95
N LYS A 292 -5.83 -3.11 22.92
CA LYS A 292 -7.16 -3.61 22.56
C LYS A 292 -7.64 -2.94 21.29
N VAL A 293 -8.29 -3.71 20.44
CA VAL A 293 -8.82 -3.23 19.15
C VAL A 293 -10.33 -3.20 19.21
N GLN A 294 -10.91 -2.05 18.87
CA GLN A 294 -12.34 -1.85 18.77
C GLN A 294 -12.70 -1.38 17.36
N ILE A 295 -13.55 -2.12 16.66
CA ILE A 295 -14.18 -1.65 15.42
C ILE A 295 -15.44 -0.88 15.84
N PRO A 296 -15.50 0.44 15.63
CA PRO A 296 -16.67 1.24 16.03
C PRO A 296 -17.80 1.13 14.99
N ASN A 297 -18.96 1.71 15.32
CA ASN A 297 -20.01 1.97 14.31
C ASN A 297 -19.47 2.87 13.18
N GLY A 298 -20.17 2.91 12.03
CA GLY A 298 -19.68 3.61 10.85
C GLY A 298 -18.53 2.87 10.16
N VAL A 299 -18.68 1.55 10.01
CA VAL A 299 -17.61 0.67 9.48
C VAL A 299 -17.24 1.04 8.06
N TYR A 300 -16.09 1.68 7.90
CA TYR A 300 -15.50 2.04 6.63
C TYR A 300 -14.30 1.13 6.35
N GLY A 301 -14.27 0.54 5.16
CA GLY A 301 -13.18 -0.28 4.67
C GLY A 301 -12.50 0.33 3.45
N ALA A 302 -11.23 -0.01 3.27
CA ALA A 302 -10.52 0.24 2.04
C ALA A 302 -9.56 -0.91 1.72
N TYR A 303 -9.11 -0.95 0.48
CA TYR A 303 -8.20 -1.96 -0.04
C TYR A 303 -7.03 -1.29 -0.74
N TYR A 304 -5.98 -2.06 -0.96
CA TYR A 304 -4.85 -1.68 -1.80
C TYR A 304 -4.90 -2.44 -3.12
N CYS A 305 -4.06 -2.04 -4.07
CA CYS A 305 -4.09 -2.54 -5.43
C CYS A 305 -2.68 -2.86 -5.92
N GLN A 306 -2.45 -4.09 -6.29
CA GLN A 306 -1.25 -4.49 -7.00
C GLN A 306 -1.31 -4.06 -8.47
N ALA A 307 -0.23 -3.45 -8.94
CA ALA A 307 -0.02 -3.12 -10.35
C ALA A 307 1.37 -3.54 -10.79
N ILE A 308 1.55 -3.80 -12.09
CA ILE A 308 2.85 -4.05 -12.71
C ILE A 308 3.24 -2.81 -13.51
N ASN A 309 4.45 -2.30 -13.32
CA ASN A 309 5.00 -1.22 -14.13
C ASN A 309 4.99 -1.62 -15.63
N ALA A 310 4.47 -0.75 -16.49
CA ALA A 310 4.40 -0.98 -17.95
C ALA A 310 5.78 -1.22 -18.58
N THR A 311 6.83 -0.65 -17.97
CA THR A 311 8.22 -0.78 -18.39
C THR A 311 9.07 -1.49 -17.34
N ALA A 312 8.46 -2.43 -16.61
CA ALA A 312 9.13 -3.20 -15.57
C ALA A 312 10.45 -3.79 -16.07
N PRO A 313 11.58 -3.56 -15.37
CA PRO A 313 12.86 -4.20 -15.71
C PRO A 313 12.83 -5.73 -15.66
N HIS A 314 11.99 -6.28 -14.79
CA HIS A 314 11.87 -7.73 -14.55
C HIS A 314 10.40 -8.19 -14.73
N PRO A 315 9.87 -8.16 -15.98
CA PRO A 315 8.45 -8.35 -16.23
C PRO A 315 7.91 -9.76 -15.93
N PHE A 316 8.75 -10.79 -15.93
CA PHE A 316 8.34 -12.15 -15.52
C PHE A 316 8.35 -12.29 -14.00
N ALA A 317 9.33 -11.74 -13.30
CA ALA A 317 9.38 -11.71 -11.84
C ALA A 317 8.19 -10.92 -11.26
N ALA A 318 7.80 -9.79 -11.90
CA ALA A 318 6.61 -9.03 -11.53
C ALA A 318 5.32 -9.86 -11.65
N ARG A 319 5.16 -10.66 -12.71
CA ARG A 319 3.99 -11.53 -12.88
C ARG A 319 4.01 -12.71 -11.91
N LEU A 320 5.20 -13.26 -11.66
CA LEU A 320 5.38 -14.32 -10.66
C LEU A 320 5.02 -13.84 -9.26
N TRP A 321 5.38 -12.59 -8.92
CA TRP A 321 4.97 -11.95 -7.67
C TRP A 321 3.45 -11.88 -7.55
N GLN A 322 2.75 -11.43 -8.59
CA GLN A 322 1.30 -11.39 -8.57
C GLN A 322 0.69 -12.79 -8.49
N GLU A 323 1.15 -13.78 -9.26
CA GLU A 323 0.66 -15.16 -9.12
C GLU A 323 0.87 -15.71 -7.71
N PHE A 324 1.99 -15.39 -7.06
CA PHE A 324 2.23 -15.76 -5.68
C PHE A 324 1.27 -15.09 -4.72
N LEU A 325 1.07 -13.76 -4.82
CA LEU A 325 0.16 -13.02 -3.95
C LEU A 325 -1.29 -13.53 -4.06
N TYR A 326 -1.75 -13.85 -5.28
CA TYR A 326 -3.11 -14.36 -5.50
C TYR A 326 -3.22 -15.90 -5.45
N SER A 327 -2.17 -16.62 -5.02
CA SER A 327 -2.25 -18.01 -4.62
C SER A 327 -2.87 -18.16 -3.24
N ASP A 328 -3.37 -19.36 -2.88
CA ASP A 328 -3.85 -19.62 -1.53
C ASP A 328 -2.79 -19.29 -0.46
N GLN A 329 -1.53 -19.62 -0.73
CA GLN A 329 -0.42 -19.31 0.17
C GLN A 329 -0.27 -17.81 0.39
N GLY A 330 -0.21 -17.00 -0.67
CA GLY A 330 -0.09 -15.54 -0.56
C GLY A 330 -1.27 -14.93 0.17
N GLN A 331 -2.49 -15.36 -0.16
CA GLN A 331 -3.71 -14.87 0.48
C GLN A 331 -3.78 -15.22 1.98
N LEU A 332 -3.33 -16.40 2.37
CA LEU A 332 -3.26 -16.80 3.78
C LEU A 332 -2.16 -16.04 4.56
N LEU A 333 -1.10 -15.57 3.89
CA LEU A 333 -0.10 -14.70 4.51
C LEU A 333 -0.66 -13.31 4.85
N TRP A 334 -1.52 -12.73 3.99
CA TRP A 334 -2.28 -11.52 4.32
C TRP A 334 -3.12 -11.73 5.58
N LEU A 335 -3.88 -12.85 5.61
CA LEU A 335 -4.76 -13.17 6.71
C LEU A 335 -3.98 -13.42 8.01
N LYS A 336 -2.77 -13.99 7.92
CA LYS A 336 -1.87 -14.14 9.07
C LYS A 336 -1.43 -12.80 9.65
N GLY A 337 -1.34 -11.77 8.81
CA GLY A 337 -1.17 -10.37 9.18
C GLY A 337 -2.46 -9.63 9.50
N PHE A 338 -3.55 -10.37 9.74
CA PHE A 338 -4.91 -9.88 10.06
C PHE A 338 -5.61 -9.10 8.93
N ALA A 339 -4.96 -8.85 7.81
CA ALA A 339 -5.59 -8.21 6.66
C ALA A 339 -6.47 -9.21 5.91
N HIS A 340 -7.69 -8.79 5.55
CA HIS A 340 -8.59 -9.63 4.80
C HIS A 340 -8.10 -9.72 3.34
N PRO A 341 -7.72 -10.90 2.84
CA PRO A 341 -7.26 -11.02 1.46
C PRO A 341 -8.40 -10.81 0.47
N ALA A 342 -8.08 -10.36 -0.74
CA ALA A 342 -9.07 -10.14 -1.80
C ALA A 342 -9.87 -11.41 -2.17
N LEU A 343 -9.28 -12.59 -1.98
CA LEU A 343 -9.94 -13.88 -2.20
C LEU A 343 -10.63 -14.45 -0.96
N PHE A 344 -10.83 -13.66 0.09
CA PHE A 344 -11.36 -14.14 1.37
C PHE A 344 -12.65 -14.97 1.20
N GLN A 345 -13.61 -14.48 0.41
CA GLN A 345 -14.88 -15.19 0.18
C GLN A 345 -14.69 -16.53 -0.55
N ASP A 346 -13.78 -16.57 -1.55
CA ASP A 346 -13.45 -17.82 -2.25
C ASP A 346 -12.79 -18.83 -1.30
N LEU A 347 -11.85 -18.35 -0.46
CA LEU A 347 -11.19 -19.19 0.55
C LEU A 347 -12.17 -19.73 1.58
N VAL A 348 -13.10 -18.92 2.08
CA VAL A 348 -14.17 -19.35 2.99
C VAL A 348 -15.05 -20.40 2.34
N LYS A 349 -15.54 -20.15 1.11
CA LYS A 349 -16.38 -21.09 0.35
C LYS A 349 -15.69 -22.44 0.15
N ARG A 350 -14.40 -22.46 -0.11
CA ARG A 350 -13.60 -23.67 -0.29
C ARG A 350 -13.14 -24.32 1.01
N LYS A 351 -13.44 -23.71 2.17
CA LYS A 351 -12.93 -24.13 3.49
C LYS A 351 -11.40 -24.21 3.54
N ALA A 352 -10.72 -23.31 2.83
CA ALA A 352 -9.26 -23.28 2.68
C ALA A 352 -8.54 -22.48 3.78
N ILE A 353 -9.28 -21.81 4.66
CA ILE A 353 -8.69 -21.02 5.75
C ILE A 353 -8.53 -21.92 7.01
N PRO A 354 -7.31 -22.03 7.56
CA PRO A 354 -7.07 -22.67 8.83
C PRO A 354 -7.91 -22.04 9.96
N ALA A 355 -8.55 -22.85 10.79
CA ALA A 355 -9.42 -22.38 11.87
C ALA A 355 -8.71 -21.41 12.85
N ALA A 356 -7.40 -21.59 13.07
CA ALA A 356 -6.60 -20.71 13.92
C ALA A 356 -6.53 -19.27 13.37
N LEU A 357 -6.46 -19.11 12.04
CA LEU A 357 -6.44 -17.77 11.42
C LEU A 357 -7.81 -17.08 11.53
N LEU A 358 -8.89 -17.82 11.32
CA LEU A 358 -10.24 -17.27 11.51
C LEU A 358 -10.49 -16.85 12.97
N LYS A 359 -10.01 -17.64 13.93
CA LYS A 359 -10.15 -17.33 15.35
C LYS A 359 -9.35 -16.11 15.80
N ALA A 360 -8.30 -15.77 15.07
CA ALA A 360 -7.44 -14.60 15.37
C ALA A 360 -8.06 -13.27 14.91
N LEU A 361 -9.06 -13.32 14.02
CA LEU A 361 -9.77 -12.13 13.54
C LEU A 361 -10.85 -11.69 14.55
N PRO A 362 -11.23 -10.40 14.56
CA PRO A 362 -12.44 -9.94 15.23
C PRO A 362 -13.69 -10.69 14.77
N ASN A 363 -14.75 -10.61 15.58
CA ASN A 363 -16.01 -11.24 15.22
C ASN A 363 -16.46 -10.82 13.81
N PRO A 364 -16.81 -11.76 12.91
CA PRO A 364 -17.26 -11.45 11.55
C PRO A 364 -18.44 -10.46 11.48
N ALA A 365 -19.29 -10.42 12.52
CA ALA A 365 -20.38 -9.43 12.61
C ALA A 365 -19.87 -7.98 12.62
N ALA A 366 -18.66 -7.72 13.09
CA ALA A 366 -18.06 -6.38 13.07
C ALA A 366 -17.82 -5.84 11.65
N TYR A 367 -17.70 -6.73 10.66
CA TYR A 367 -17.48 -6.40 9.26
C TYR A 367 -18.75 -6.42 8.40
N ALA A 368 -19.89 -6.83 8.96
CA ALA A 368 -21.11 -7.11 8.20
C ALA A 368 -21.66 -5.90 7.44
N GLN A 369 -21.37 -4.67 7.92
CA GLN A 369 -21.87 -3.43 7.32
C GLN A 369 -20.75 -2.58 6.71
N VAL A 370 -19.61 -3.18 6.37
CA VAL A 370 -18.49 -2.46 5.78
C VAL A 370 -18.89 -1.77 4.47
N LYS A 371 -18.53 -0.49 4.37
CA LYS A 371 -18.74 0.31 3.18
C LYS A 371 -17.40 0.71 2.56
N PHE A 372 -17.31 0.63 1.24
CA PHE A 372 -16.15 1.02 0.45
C PHE A 372 -16.52 2.18 -0.45
N ALA A 373 -15.79 3.27 -0.39
CA ALA A 373 -16.00 4.40 -1.30
C ALA A 373 -15.52 4.06 -2.71
N SER A 374 -16.26 4.48 -3.71
CA SER A 374 -15.79 4.52 -5.08
C SER A 374 -14.71 5.60 -5.24
N VAL A 375 -13.96 5.54 -6.34
CA VAL A 375 -12.93 6.54 -6.63
C VAL A 375 -13.49 7.95 -6.76
N GLY A 376 -14.66 8.09 -7.40
CA GLY A 376 -15.34 9.40 -7.48
C GLY A 376 -15.66 9.96 -6.10
N GLN A 377 -16.16 9.12 -5.19
CA GLN A 377 -16.43 9.49 -3.80
C GLN A 377 -15.15 9.85 -3.03
N LEU A 378 -14.07 9.08 -3.21
CA LEU A 378 -12.76 9.39 -2.61
C LEU A 378 -12.21 10.74 -3.08
N ASN A 379 -12.28 11.02 -4.39
CA ASN A 379 -11.81 12.29 -4.94
C ASN A 379 -12.63 13.48 -4.41
N ALA A 380 -13.96 13.35 -4.35
CA ALA A 380 -14.84 14.37 -3.79
C ALA A 380 -14.55 14.60 -2.29
N ALA A 381 -14.34 13.52 -1.53
CA ALA A 381 -14.00 13.61 -0.12
C ALA A 381 -12.65 14.29 0.11
N ARG A 382 -11.63 13.96 -0.68
CA ARG A 382 -10.31 14.61 -0.60
C ARG A 382 -10.38 16.09 -0.91
N ALA A 383 -11.15 16.49 -1.94
CA ALA A 383 -11.36 17.89 -2.27
C ALA A 383 -12.04 18.65 -1.10
N LYS A 384 -13.03 18.03 -0.45
CA LYS A 384 -13.69 18.63 0.72
C LYS A 384 -12.77 18.68 1.94
N ILE A 385 -11.98 17.65 2.19
CA ILE A 385 -10.97 17.66 3.24
C ILE A 385 -9.95 18.78 2.99
N ALA A 386 -9.43 18.91 1.78
CA ALA A 386 -8.48 19.96 1.43
C ALA A 386 -9.02 21.37 1.67
N SER A 387 -10.32 21.58 1.39
CA SER A 387 -11.03 22.86 1.64
C SER A 387 -11.26 23.12 3.14
N ASP A 388 -11.80 22.15 3.87
CA ASP A 388 -12.40 22.38 5.18
C ASP A 388 -11.47 22.04 6.35
N TRP A 389 -10.61 21.03 6.21
CA TRP A 389 -9.77 20.53 7.30
C TRP A 389 -8.83 21.59 7.89
N PRO A 390 -8.07 22.37 7.07
CA PRO A 390 -7.14 23.36 7.60
C PRO A 390 -7.80 24.42 8.49
N THR A 391 -9.02 24.82 8.16
CA THR A 391 -9.74 25.87 8.89
C THR A 391 -10.50 25.33 10.11
N LYS A 392 -11.09 24.11 10.00
CA LYS A 392 -11.93 23.54 11.06
C LYS A 392 -11.14 22.75 12.09
N VAL A 393 -10.17 21.96 11.64
CA VAL A 393 -9.41 21.04 12.51
C VAL A 393 -7.96 21.49 12.67
N GLY A 394 -7.38 22.06 11.63
CA GLY A 394 -5.97 22.44 11.59
C GLY A 394 -5.07 21.32 11.09
N ALA A 395 -3.77 21.62 10.92
CA ALA A 395 -2.77 20.70 10.37
C ALA A 395 -2.49 19.54 11.33
#